data_99ab235488fe9bf896ed59d19e6bf3e0
#
_entry.id   99ab235488fe9bf896ed59d19e6bf3e0
#
_cell.length_a   1.000
_cell.length_b   1.000
_cell.length_c   1.000
_cell.angle_alpha   90.00
_cell.angle_beta   90.00
_cell.angle_gamma   90.00
#
_symmetry.space_group_name_H-M   'P 1'
#
loop_
_entity.id
_entity.type
_entity.pdbx_description
1 polymer ?
#
loop_
_entity_poly.entity_id
_entity_poly.type
_entity_poly.pdbx_seq_one_letter_code
_entity_poly.pdbx_strand_id
1 'polypeptide(L)'
;MSAAKDALTQMEQLRWVLGGLLESNDLHSVFPIRVMLSDKFAKTNPKPYFVSQTGPPLHSQNLLILPAGSRVPLDQIGAILLNDNTPRMPEEVESGLLQLLGTIQARGSHVSWGGAPAYPDLAWARMQLFATKFDYSTSFHIFLTNVRSVGIPSAERNTFGKDPKIIESEVAANLATRNWQPVSVPGRPLDPKRDFGEHSLDATAAAVYLADAEVDSNPKAAQTVYEAAVKEGGATTALGFEGLARVALLEKENPKPLLDKAIGQNATSASVYFEAADGVPDTQAIPLLKKAAQLSPFWAAPLAAQAKLVRDPKDKIELLKNATRLDPRGTEYWIQLAEVQGEAGQGSASQGSWIRAEDSTSTEAERARVHQLRMDSEKARLDAAMEAERRDREAPHLADERAERSEAARIQAAERRANTAVDAAAGGNKPENVVPWSDVVPKKKLSGKLVKVDCLGSDARISVLDRTGTTVLLLLKNVSESGLSCGVPSRVARVSLTYSAEPDDRFGTAGNVTELETH
;
A
#
# COMPACT_ATOMS: atom_id res chain seq x y z
N MET A 1 -21.43 -36.26 -24.14
CA MET A 1 -21.05 -34.84 -23.96
C MET A 1 -19.60 -34.72 -24.42
N SER A 2 -19.16 -33.61 -25.05
CA SER A 2 -17.75 -33.49 -25.37
C SER A 2 -16.94 -33.30 -24.07
N ALA A 3 -15.72 -33.79 -24.00
CA ALA A 3 -14.87 -33.66 -22.83
C ALA A 3 -14.68 -32.18 -22.39
N ALA A 4 -14.71 -31.26 -23.37
CA ALA A 4 -14.64 -29.81 -23.09
C ALA A 4 -15.89 -29.32 -22.34
N LYS A 5 -17.10 -29.74 -22.74
CA LYS A 5 -18.35 -29.38 -22.03
C LYS A 5 -18.44 -30.00 -20.67
N ASP A 6 -17.88 -31.20 -20.48
CA ASP A 6 -17.77 -31.80 -19.14
C ASP A 6 -16.84 -31.00 -18.21
N ALA A 7 -15.68 -30.57 -18.75
CA ALA A 7 -14.76 -29.72 -18.00
C ALA A 7 -15.42 -28.38 -17.60
N LEU A 8 -16.05 -27.69 -18.54
CA LEU A 8 -16.77 -26.44 -18.27
C LEU A 8 -17.90 -26.63 -17.26
N THR A 9 -18.65 -27.75 -17.35
CA THR A 9 -19.70 -28.08 -16.37
C THR A 9 -19.12 -28.20 -14.96
N GLN A 10 -18.00 -28.91 -14.79
CA GLN A 10 -17.34 -29.04 -13.48
C GLN A 10 -16.88 -27.69 -12.93
N MET A 11 -16.30 -26.84 -13.78
CA MET A 11 -15.84 -25.50 -13.39
C MET A 11 -17.00 -24.57 -12.99
N GLU A 12 -18.11 -24.59 -13.73
CA GLU A 12 -19.30 -23.78 -13.40
C GLU A 12 -20.00 -24.28 -12.14
N GLN A 13 -20.00 -25.59 -11.90
CA GLN A 13 -20.52 -26.14 -10.63
C GLN A 13 -19.62 -25.78 -9.44
N LEU A 14 -18.29 -25.82 -9.62
CA LEU A 14 -17.37 -25.31 -8.61
C LEU A 14 -17.65 -23.84 -8.28
N ARG A 15 -17.77 -22.98 -9.32
CA ARG A 15 -18.07 -21.55 -9.15
C ARG A 15 -19.37 -21.32 -8.40
N TRP A 16 -20.40 -22.10 -8.71
CA TRP A 16 -21.70 -22.05 -8.03
C TRP A 16 -21.60 -22.43 -6.56
N VAL A 17 -20.97 -23.56 -6.23
CA VAL A 17 -20.81 -24.03 -4.85
C VAL A 17 -19.97 -23.04 -4.04
N LEU A 18 -18.85 -22.59 -4.58
CA LEU A 18 -17.98 -21.63 -3.92
C LEU A 18 -18.69 -20.28 -3.73
N GLY A 19 -19.47 -19.84 -4.73
CA GLY A 19 -20.27 -18.62 -4.63
C GLY A 19 -21.29 -18.69 -3.49
N GLY A 20 -21.94 -19.84 -3.31
CA GLY A 20 -22.85 -20.08 -2.17
C GLY A 20 -22.13 -20.03 -0.83
N LEU A 21 -20.91 -20.58 -0.73
CA LEU A 21 -20.11 -20.54 0.48
C LEU A 21 -19.59 -19.13 0.85
N LEU A 22 -19.32 -18.33 -0.15
CA LEU A 22 -18.80 -16.96 0.01
C LEU A 22 -19.90 -15.90 0.02
N GLU A 23 -21.16 -16.30 -0.11
CA GLU A 23 -22.33 -15.42 -0.27
C GLU A 23 -22.16 -14.42 -1.43
N SER A 24 -21.48 -14.85 -2.50
CA SER A 24 -21.19 -14.06 -3.68
C SER A 24 -21.73 -14.73 -4.94
N ASN A 25 -22.62 -14.04 -5.63
CA ASN A 25 -23.20 -14.54 -6.88
C ASN A 25 -22.33 -14.25 -8.11
N ASP A 26 -21.29 -13.46 -7.96
CA ASP A 26 -20.46 -12.95 -9.08
C ASP A 26 -18.97 -13.22 -8.86
N LEU A 27 -18.64 -14.50 -8.66
CA LEU A 27 -17.23 -14.91 -8.65
C LEU A 27 -16.65 -14.81 -10.05
N HIS A 28 -15.52 -14.12 -10.17
CA HIS A 28 -14.81 -13.90 -11.41
C HIS A 28 -13.35 -14.34 -11.31
N SER A 29 -12.69 -14.52 -12.44
CA SER A 29 -11.24 -14.54 -12.51
C SER A 29 -10.73 -13.28 -13.19
N VAL A 30 -9.60 -12.75 -12.73
CA VAL A 30 -8.95 -11.56 -13.30
C VAL A 30 -8.62 -11.77 -14.76
N PHE A 31 -8.11 -12.96 -15.07
CA PHE A 31 -7.83 -13.39 -16.43
C PHE A 31 -8.63 -14.64 -16.79
N PRO A 32 -9.05 -14.81 -18.07
CA PRO A 32 -9.83 -15.97 -18.47
C PRO A 32 -9.09 -17.27 -18.20
N ILE A 33 -9.80 -18.26 -17.68
CA ILE A 33 -9.29 -19.62 -17.51
C ILE A 33 -9.55 -20.37 -18.83
N ARG A 34 -8.49 -20.70 -19.55
CA ARG A 34 -8.53 -21.48 -20.79
C ARG A 34 -8.21 -22.94 -20.51
N VAL A 35 -9.09 -23.84 -20.91
CA VAL A 35 -8.85 -25.28 -20.80
C VAL A 35 -8.56 -25.83 -22.20
N MET A 36 -7.38 -26.41 -22.36
CA MET A 36 -6.98 -27.09 -23.60
C MET A 36 -6.93 -28.58 -23.36
N LEU A 37 -7.62 -29.31 -24.22
CA LEU A 37 -7.56 -30.77 -24.24
C LEU A 37 -6.57 -31.21 -25.33
N SER A 38 -5.48 -31.83 -24.95
CA SER A 38 -4.40 -32.21 -25.90
C SER A 38 -3.80 -33.58 -25.60
N ASP A 39 -4.06 -34.54 -26.47
CA ASP A 39 -3.45 -35.87 -26.38
C ASP A 39 -1.95 -35.85 -26.78
N LYS A 40 -1.52 -34.87 -27.56
CA LYS A 40 -0.10 -34.69 -27.90
C LYS A 40 0.71 -34.26 -26.69
N PHE A 41 0.19 -33.32 -25.90
CA PHE A 41 0.81 -32.86 -24.69
C PHE A 41 0.78 -33.94 -23.59
N ALA A 42 -0.25 -34.75 -23.55
CA ALA A 42 -0.41 -35.87 -22.63
C ALA A 42 0.68 -36.94 -22.75
N LYS A 43 1.31 -37.09 -23.92
CA LYS A 43 2.42 -38.04 -24.12
C LYS A 43 3.70 -37.63 -23.43
N THR A 44 3.94 -36.32 -23.29
CA THR A 44 5.10 -35.76 -22.61
C THR A 44 4.80 -35.43 -21.16
N ASN A 45 3.53 -35.14 -20.81
CA ASN A 45 3.08 -34.74 -19.47
C ASN A 45 1.73 -35.41 -19.12
N PRO A 46 1.72 -36.61 -18.55
CA PRO A 46 0.48 -37.37 -18.29
C PRO A 46 -0.41 -36.79 -17.19
N LYS A 47 0.07 -35.80 -16.45
CA LYS A 47 -0.71 -35.09 -15.42
C LYS A 47 -1.30 -33.79 -15.97
N PRO A 48 -2.43 -33.31 -15.41
CA PRO A 48 -2.92 -31.97 -15.70
C PRO A 48 -1.80 -30.95 -15.53
N TYR A 49 -1.55 -30.16 -16.57
CA TYR A 49 -0.58 -29.07 -16.50
C TYR A 49 -1.33 -27.76 -16.39
N PHE A 50 -1.09 -27.04 -15.30
CA PHE A 50 -1.71 -25.76 -15.02
C PHE A 50 -0.65 -24.67 -14.98
N VAL A 51 -0.80 -23.68 -15.84
CA VAL A 51 0.00 -22.46 -15.86
C VAL A 51 -0.91 -21.33 -15.42
N SER A 52 -0.83 -20.95 -14.16
CA SER A 52 -1.40 -19.70 -13.70
C SER A 52 -0.44 -18.57 -14.03
N GLN A 53 -0.90 -17.65 -14.85
CA GLN A 53 -0.09 -16.52 -15.30
C GLN A 53 -0.50 -15.25 -14.54
N THR A 54 -0.38 -15.26 -13.21
CA THR A 54 -0.71 -14.14 -12.32
C THR A 54 0.50 -13.27 -11.95
N GLY A 55 1.48 -13.14 -12.82
CA GLY A 55 2.66 -12.30 -12.58
C GLY A 55 3.19 -11.67 -13.86
N PRO A 56 4.01 -10.62 -13.78
CA PRO A 56 4.69 -10.06 -14.94
C PRO A 56 5.65 -11.09 -15.55
N PRO A 57 6.02 -11.01 -16.83
CA PRO A 57 5.52 -10.05 -17.79
C PRO A 57 4.46 -10.63 -18.75
N LEU A 58 3.52 -9.78 -19.21
CA LEU A 58 2.54 -10.07 -20.28
C LEU A 58 1.63 -11.29 -20.03
N HIS A 59 1.21 -11.50 -18.78
CA HIS A 59 0.27 -12.57 -18.46
C HIS A 59 -1.18 -12.10 -18.67
N SER A 60 -1.91 -12.79 -19.53
CA SER A 60 -3.28 -12.41 -19.91
C SER A 60 -4.28 -13.55 -19.80
N GLN A 61 -3.87 -14.72 -19.31
CA GLN A 61 -4.71 -15.90 -19.20
C GLN A 61 -4.19 -16.89 -18.14
N ASN A 62 -5.11 -17.70 -17.61
CA ASN A 62 -4.81 -18.91 -16.86
C ASN A 62 -5.01 -20.10 -17.80
N LEU A 63 -3.95 -20.83 -18.10
CA LEU A 63 -4.00 -21.94 -19.03
C LEU A 63 -3.95 -23.27 -18.29
N LEU A 64 -4.93 -24.14 -18.56
CA LEU A 64 -4.99 -25.50 -18.06
C LEU A 64 -4.94 -26.46 -19.26
N ILE A 65 -3.93 -27.30 -19.34
CA ILE A 65 -3.80 -28.32 -20.38
C ILE A 65 -4.11 -29.67 -19.75
N LEU A 66 -5.10 -30.36 -20.32
CA LEU A 66 -5.57 -31.66 -19.85
C LEU A 66 -5.42 -32.72 -20.93
N PRO A 67 -4.96 -33.94 -20.60
CA PRO A 67 -5.18 -35.10 -21.41
C PRO A 67 -6.69 -35.36 -21.61
N ALA A 68 -7.11 -35.84 -22.75
CA ALA A 68 -8.51 -36.19 -22.97
C ALA A 68 -8.99 -37.20 -21.91
N GLY A 69 -10.14 -36.93 -21.30
CA GLY A 69 -10.70 -37.76 -20.23
C GLY A 69 -10.10 -37.55 -18.83
N SER A 70 -9.14 -36.62 -18.64
CA SER A 70 -8.63 -36.28 -17.34
C SER A 70 -9.64 -35.49 -16.50
N ARG A 71 -9.56 -35.64 -15.18
CA ARG A 71 -10.34 -34.84 -14.24
C ARG A 71 -9.79 -33.42 -14.18
N VAL A 72 -10.67 -32.43 -14.14
CA VAL A 72 -10.32 -31.03 -13.91
C VAL A 72 -9.80 -30.87 -12.49
N PRO A 73 -8.63 -30.21 -12.25
CA PRO A 73 -8.09 -29.93 -10.92
C PRO A 73 -8.87 -28.75 -10.29
N LEU A 74 -10.01 -29.06 -9.70
CA LEU A 74 -10.93 -28.06 -9.14
C LEU A 74 -10.38 -27.33 -7.93
N ASP A 75 -9.45 -27.92 -7.19
CA ASP A 75 -8.66 -27.27 -6.13
C ASP A 75 -7.83 -26.09 -6.68
N GLN A 76 -7.15 -26.26 -7.80
CA GLN A 76 -6.34 -25.23 -8.42
C GLN A 76 -7.21 -24.09 -9.00
N ILE A 77 -8.33 -24.44 -9.63
CA ILE A 77 -9.29 -23.44 -10.11
C ILE A 77 -9.94 -22.71 -8.94
N GLY A 78 -10.28 -23.45 -7.87
CA GLY A 78 -10.75 -22.88 -6.61
C GLY A 78 -9.77 -21.86 -6.01
N ALA A 79 -8.47 -22.15 -6.08
CA ALA A 79 -7.44 -21.24 -5.62
C ALA A 79 -7.43 -19.91 -6.40
N ILE A 80 -7.59 -19.95 -7.73
CA ILE A 80 -7.72 -18.72 -8.53
C ILE A 80 -8.95 -17.92 -8.09
N LEU A 81 -10.11 -18.59 -8.01
CA LEU A 81 -11.35 -17.90 -7.62
C LEU A 81 -11.29 -17.34 -6.21
N LEU A 82 -10.65 -18.02 -5.25
CA LEU A 82 -10.43 -17.48 -3.91
C LEU A 82 -9.50 -16.29 -3.93
N ASN A 83 -8.38 -16.38 -4.64
CA ASN A 83 -7.42 -15.29 -4.75
C ASN A 83 -8.03 -14.03 -5.34
N ASP A 84 -8.82 -14.19 -6.40
CA ASP A 84 -9.37 -13.07 -7.15
C ASP A 84 -10.59 -12.41 -6.46
N ASN A 85 -11.26 -13.11 -5.52
CA ASN A 85 -12.54 -12.63 -4.97
C ASN A 85 -12.57 -12.45 -3.46
N THR A 86 -11.56 -12.89 -2.70
CA THR A 86 -11.63 -12.86 -1.23
C THR A 86 -10.35 -12.31 -0.59
N PRO A 87 -10.46 -11.62 0.56
CA PRO A 87 -9.32 -11.41 1.43
C PRO A 87 -8.69 -12.76 1.83
N ARG A 88 -7.44 -12.74 2.29
CA ARG A 88 -6.79 -13.95 2.81
C ARG A 88 -7.53 -14.49 4.03
N MET A 89 -7.59 -15.80 4.09
CA MET A 89 -8.01 -16.54 5.28
C MET A 89 -6.78 -17.20 5.92
N PRO A 90 -6.87 -17.67 7.16
CA PRO A 90 -5.79 -18.50 7.73
C PRO A 90 -5.44 -19.66 6.80
N GLU A 91 -4.14 -19.94 6.64
CA GLU A 91 -3.62 -20.95 5.71
C GLU A 91 -4.30 -22.32 5.87
N GLU A 92 -4.55 -22.73 7.10
CA GLU A 92 -5.25 -23.98 7.41
C GLU A 92 -6.65 -24.01 6.80
N VAL A 93 -7.39 -22.91 6.87
CA VAL A 93 -8.75 -22.80 6.31
C VAL A 93 -8.72 -22.81 4.79
N GLU A 94 -7.84 -22.03 4.17
CA GLU A 94 -7.69 -22.00 2.71
C GLU A 94 -7.26 -23.38 2.18
N SER A 95 -6.24 -23.99 2.76
CA SER A 95 -5.76 -25.30 2.37
C SER A 95 -6.86 -26.37 2.47
N GLY A 96 -7.55 -26.44 3.61
CA GLY A 96 -8.64 -27.39 3.81
C GLY A 96 -9.83 -27.14 2.88
N LEU A 97 -10.17 -25.86 2.62
CA LEU A 97 -11.23 -25.51 1.67
C LEU A 97 -10.87 -25.92 0.25
N LEU A 98 -9.64 -25.69 -0.19
CA LEU A 98 -9.18 -26.11 -1.52
C LEU A 98 -9.21 -27.64 -1.67
N GLN A 99 -8.78 -28.38 -0.65
CA GLN A 99 -8.89 -29.84 -0.63
C GLN A 99 -10.37 -30.27 -0.74
N LEU A 100 -11.28 -29.59 -0.02
CA LEU A 100 -12.71 -29.86 -0.09
C LEU A 100 -13.26 -29.61 -1.50
N LEU A 101 -12.94 -28.47 -2.11
CA LEU A 101 -13.33 -28.12 -3.49
C LEU A 101 -12.79 -29.14 -4.49
N GLY A 102 -11.57 -29.65 -4.27
CA GLY A 102 -10.98 -30.73 -5.08
C GLY A 102 -11.77 -32.03 -5.08
N THR A 103 -12.66 -32.27 -4.09
CA THR A 103 -13.51 -33.47 -4.06
C THR A 103 -14.83 -33.32 -4.82
N ILE A 104 -15.15 -32.12 -5.31
CA ILE A 104 -16.40 -31.85 -6.03
C ILE A 104 -16.56 -32.78 -7.23
N GLN A 105 -17.77 -33.36 -7.37
CA GLN A 105 -18.20 -34.15 -8.51
C GLN A 105 -19.57 -33.65 -8.96
N ALA A 106 -19.63 -33.15 -10.19
CA ALA A 106 -20.88 -32.69 -10.79
C ALA A 106 -21.65 -33.88 -11.42
N ARG A 107 -22.92 -34.00 -11.11
CA ARG A 107 -23.85 -34.98 -11.68
C ARG A 107 -25.18 -34.31 -12.02
N GLY A 108 -25.30 -33.81 -13.23
CA GLY A 108 -26.49 -33.06 -13.65
C GLY A 108 -26.64 -31.77 -12.83
N SER A 109 -27.79 -31.61 -12.19
CA SER A 109 -28.12 -30.46 -11.32
C SER A 109 -27.69 -30.64 -9.85
N HIS A 110 -26.96 -31.71 -9.53
CA HIS A 110 -26.49 -31.98 -8.18
C HIS A 110 -24.95 -32.01 -8.18
N VAL A 111 -24.40 -31.56 -7.07
CA VAL A 111 -22.96 -31.59 -6.80
C VAL A 111 -22.74 -32.40 -5.54
N SER A 112 -21.85 -33.38 -5.58
CA SER A 112 -21.39 -34.05 -4.37
C SER A 112 -19.98 -33.59 -4.01
N TRP A 113 -19.71 -33.45 -2.71
CA TRP A 113 -18.42 -33.07 -2.16
C TRP A 113 -18.15 -33.71 -0.81
N GLY A 114 -16.93 -33.57 -0.29
CA GLY A 114 -16.55 -34.10 1.03
C GLY A 114 -16.17 -35.59 1.02
N GLY A 115 -16.02 -36.21 -0.16
CA GLY A 115 -15.40 -37.53 -0.30
C GLY A 115 -13.88 -37.46 -0.04
N ALA A 116 -13.23 -38.62 0.15
CA ALA A 116 -11.82 -38.72 0.48
C ALA A 116 -10.91 -37.93 -0.51
N PRO A 117 -10.03 -37.02 -0.03
CA PRO A 117 -9.00 -36.40 -0.85
C PRO A 117 -7.82 -37.33 -1.04
N ALA A 118 -6.84 -36.90 -1.88
CA ALA A 118 -5.63 -37.68 -2.07
C ALA A 118 -4.76 -37.79 -0.81
N TYR A 119 -4.67 -36.69 -0.03
CA TYR A 119 -3.83 -36.57 1.15
C TYR A 119 -4.60 -35.83 2.27
N PRO A 120 -5.42 -36.57 3.06
CA PRO A 120 -6.19 -35.97 4.14
C PRO A 120 -5.28 -35.53 5.30
N ASP A 121 -5.50 -34.32 5.78
CA ASP A 121 -4.86 -33.71 6.94
C ASP A 121 -5.89 -33.07 7.89
N LEU A 122 -5.44 -32.36 8.92
CA LEU A 122 -6.33 -31.69 9.88
C LEU A 122 -7.11 -30.54 9.21
N ALA A 123 -6.50 -29.81 8.28
CA ALA A 123 -7.14 -28.75 7.53
C ALA A 123 -8.32 -29.31 6.70
N TRP A 124 -8.08 -30.41 5.98
CA TRP A 124 -9.13 -31.18 5.31
C TRP A 124 -10.23 -31.62 6.26
N ALA A 125 -9.86 -32.28 7.35
CA ALA A 125 -10.81 -32.88 8.27
C ALA A 125 -11.74 -31.81 8.89
N ARG A 126 -11.21 -30.63 9.17
CA ARG A 126 -11.96 -29.47 9.66
C ARG A 126 -12.99 -29.01 8.62
N MET A 127 -12.57 -28.72 7.41
CA MET A 127 -13.46 -28.23 6.35
C MET A 127 -14.49 -29.29 5.95
N GLN A 128 -14.10 -30.56 5.89
CA GLN A 128 -15.00 -31.67 5.62
C GLN A 128 -16.07 -31.81 6.71
N LEU A 129 -15.66 -31.75 7.99
CA LEU A 129 -16.57 -31.79 9.12
C LEU A 129 -17.61 -30.64 9.04
N PHE A 130 -17.14 -29.41 8.80
CA PHE A 130 -18.01 -28.23 8.71
C PHE A 130 -18.91 -28.25 7.48
N ALA A 131 -18.47 -28.81 6.37
CA ALA A 131 -19.26 -28.89 5.17
C ALA A 131 -20.31 -30.00 5.16
N THR A 132 -20.10 -31.09 5.93
CA THR A 132 -20.93 -32.31 5.79
C THR A 132 -21.74 -32.68 7.02
N LYS A 133 -21.30 -32.31 8.25
CA LYS A 133 -22.02 -32.62 9.47
C LYS A 133 -23.13 -31.58 9.72
N PHE A 134 -24.31 -32.04 9.98
CA PHE A 134 -25.51 -31.21 10.15
C PHE A 134 -25.34 -30.05 11.13
N ASP A 135 -24.70 -30.29 12.28
CA ASP A 135 -24.47 -29.26 13.32
C ASP A 135 -23.60 -28.06 12.83
N TYR A 136 -22.88 -28.19 11.72
CA TYR A 136 -21.95 -27.19 11.19
C TYR A 136 -22.35 -26.67 9.82
N SER A 137 -22.91 -27.53 8.96
CA SER A 137 -23.05 -27.26 7.53
C SER A 137 -23.95 -26.08 7.21
N THR A 138 -24.97 -25.84 8.02
CA THR A 138 -25.89 -24.69 7.85
C THR A 138 -25.24 -23.35 8.13
N SER A 139 -24.19 -23.31 8.96
CA SER A 139 -23.46 -22.08 9.34
C SER A 139 -22.04 -22.02 8.78
N PHE A 140 -21.67 -22.95 7.91
CA PHE A 140 -20.32 -23.03 7.38
C PHE A 140 -19.89 -21.74 6.63
N HIS A 141 -20.78 -21.14 5.84
CA HIS A 141 -20.57 -19.86 5.18
C HIS A 141 -20.31 -18.72 6.18
N ILE A 142 -21.02 -18.69 7.33
CA ILE A 142 -20.78 -17.71 8.39
C ILE A 142 -19.40 -17.89 9.01
N PHE A 143 -18.96 -19.14 9.21
CA PHE A 143 -17.59 -19.41 9.67
C PHE A 143 -16.54 -18.84 8.70
N LEU A 144 -16.69 -19.08 7.38
CA LEU A 144 -15.78 -18.58 6.37
C LEU A 144 -15.72 -17.04 6.32
N THR A 145 -16.83 -16.38 6.66
CA THR A 145 -16.88 -14.92 6.78
C THR A 145 -16.19 -14.43 8.05
N ASN A 146 -16.49 -15.04 9.21
CA ASN A 146 -15.93 -14.64 10.50
C ASN A 146 -14.42 -14.88 10.59
N VAL A 147 -13.92 -16.00 10.06
CA VAL A 147 -12.53 -16.41 10.22
C VAL A 147 -11.52 -15.42 9.60
N ARG A 148 -11.97 -14.65 8.62
CA ARG A 148 -11.17 -13.58 7.98
C ARG A 148 -10.81 -12.43 8.93
N SER A 149 -11.60 -12.26 10.00
CA SER A 149 -11.48 -11.09 10.90
C SER A 149 -11.01 -11.47 12.30
N VAL A 150 -11.35 -12.67 12.80
CA VAL A 150 -11.14 -13.00 14.22
C VAL A 150 -10.29 -14.27 14.46
N GLY A 151 -9.82 -14.91 13.40
CA GLY A 151 -9.07 -16.17 13.48
C GLY A 151 -9.93 -17.39 13.84
N ILE A 152 -9.35 -18.59 13.70
CA ILE A 152 -10.08 -19.87 13.78
C ILE A 152 -10.82 -20.06 15.11
N PRO A 153 -10.20 -19.98 16.30
CA PRO A 153 -10.89 -20.30 17.56
C PRO A 153 -12.07 -19.37 17.88
N SER A 154 -11.91 -18.08 17.54
CA SER A 154 -12.96 -17.10 17.77
C SER A 154 -14.09 -17.25 16.76
N ALA A 155 -13.77 -17.53 15.48
CA ALA A 155 -14.75 -17.78 14.45
C ALA A 155 -15.59 -19.03 14.76
N GLU A 156 -14.98 -20.10 15.22
CA GLU A 156 -15.65 -21.33 15.65
C GLU A 156 -16.63 -21.07 16.78
N ARG A 157 -16.18 -20.39 17.84
CA ARG A 157 -17.03 -20.03 18.98
C ARG A 157 -18.21 -19.16 18.57
N ASN A 158 -17.93 -18.12 17.77
CA ASN A 158 -18.94 -17.14 17.37
C ASN A 158 -19.97 -17.76 16.41
N THR A 159 -19.55 -18.69 15.56
CA THR A 159 -20.42 -19.28 14.53
C THR A 159 -21.21 -20.49 15.06
N PHE A 160 -20.54 -21.39 15.77
CA PHE A 160 -21.11 -22.67 16.13
C PHE A 160 -21.56 -22.73 17.61
N GLY A 161 -21.19 -21.73 18.41
CA GLY A 161 -21.56 -21.70 19.85
C GLY A 161 -20.88 -22.79 20.67
N LYS A 162 -19.82 -23.45 20.13
CA LYS A 162 -19.08 -24.53 20.77
C LYS A 162 -17.73 -24.07 21.27
N ASP A 163 -17.20 -24.71 22.32
CA ASP A 163 -15.81 -24.52 22.73
C ASP A 163 -14.88 -25.01 21.62
N PRO A 164 -13.90 -24.20 21.16
CA PRO A 164 -12.92 -24.59 20.14
C PRO A 164 -12.19 -25.91 20.46
N LYS A 165 -11.92 -26.22 21.74
CA LYS A 165 -11.31 -27.50 22.15
C LYS A 165 -12.19 -28.71 21.83
N ILE A 166 -13.51 -28.56 21.92
CA ILE A 166 -14.46 -29.61 21.55
C ILE A 166 -14.39 -29.81 20.03
N ILE A 167 -14.41 -28.71 19.28
CA ILE A 167 -14.31 -28.75 17.83
C ILE A 167 -12.99 -29.41 17.38
N GLU A 168 -11.87 -29.05 17.99
CA GLU A 168 -10.56 -29.70 17.71
C GLU A 168 -10.61 -31.21 17.94
N SER A 169 -11.23 -31.64 19.02
CA SER A 169 -11.41 -33.06 19.29
C SER A 169 -12.30 -33.74 18.23
N GLU A 170 -13.36 -33.08 17.79
CA GLU A 170 -14.22 -33.61 16.72
C GLU A 170 -13.50 -33.65 15.37
N VAL A 171 -12.66 -32.65 15.06
CA VAL A 171 -11.81 -32.63 13.85
C VAL A 171 -10.81 -33.78 13.86
N ALA A 172 -10.14 -33.98 14.98
CA ALA A 172 -9.19 -35.10 15.14
C ALA A 172 -9.89 -36.47 15.00
N ALA A 173 -11.07 -36.62 15.60
CA ALA A 173 -11.87 -37.83 15.45
C ALA A 173 -12.34 -38.04 14.00
N ASN A 174 -12.74 -36.97 13.31
CA ASN A 174 -13.12 -37.01 11.89
C ASN A 174 -11.95 -37.50 11.01
N LEU A 175 -10.75 -36.98 11.24
CA LEU A 175 -9.55 -37.43 10.53
C LEU A 175 -9.25 -38.92 10.79
N ALA A 176 -9.43 -39.39 12.02
CA ALA A 176 -9.17 -40.77 12.43
C ALA A 176 -10.12 -41.79 11.80
N THR A 177 -11.38 -41.42 11.51
CA THR A 177 -12.38 -42.34 10.95
C THR A 177 -11.99 -42.84 9.55
N ARG A 178 -11.35 -42.03 8.73
CA ARG A 178 -11.00 -42.28 7.32
C ARG A 178 -12.17 -42.78 6.45
N ASN A 179 -13.40 -42.53 6.88
CA ASN A 179 -14.64 -42.95 6.21
C ASN A 179 -15.51 -41.73 5.92
N TRP A 180 -15.06 -40.92 4.95
CA TRP A 180 -15.76 -39.70 4.55
C TRP A 180 -16.75 -39.97 3.45
N GLN A 181 -18.04 -39.87 3.78
CA GLN A 181 -19.10 -40.01 2.83
C GLN A 181 -19.41 -38.64 2.18
N PRO A 182 -19.41 -38.57 0.86
CA PRO A 182 -19.77 -37.34 0.18
C PRO A 182 -21.24 -36.99 0.43
N VAL A 183 -21.52 -35.72 0.63
CA VAL A 183 -22.87 -35.19 0.68
C VAL A 183 -23.25 -34.54 -0.64
N SER A 184 -24.56 -34.60 -0.98
CA SER A 184 -25.09 -33.96 -2.18
C SER A 184 -25.67 -32.59 -1.83
N VAL A 185 -25.28 -31.58 -2.61
CA VAL A 185 -25.80 -30.21 -2.52
C VAL A 185 -26.43 -29.80 -3.85
N PRO A 186 -27.38 -28.87 -3.87
CA PRO A 186 -27.93 -28.34 -5.11
C PRO A 186 -26.82 -27.69 -5.95
N GLY A 187 -26.73 -28.09 -7.22
CA GLY A 187 -25.87 -27.45 -8.19
C GLY A 187 -26.62 -26.41 -9.03
N ARG A 188 -25.89 -25.70 -9.85
CA ARG A 188 -26.46 -24.81 -10.87
C ARG A 188 -27.21 -25.64 -11.91
N PRO A 189 -28.45 -25.32 -12.27
CA PRO A 189 -29.12 -25.96 -13.37
C PRO A 189 -28.46 -25.53 -14.71
N LEU A 190 -27.70 -26.45 -15.30
CA LEU A 190 -26.97 -26.24 -16.56
C LEU A 190 -27.46 -27.19 -17.64
N ASP A 191 -27.67 -26.66 -18.83
CA ASP A 191 -27.78 -27.43 -20.08
C ASP A 191 -26.51 -27.17 -20.91
N PRO A 192 -25.53 -28.09 -20.90
CA PRO A 192 -24.25 -27.88 -21.59
C PRO A 192 -24.37 -27.67 -23.10
N LYS A 193 -25.49 -28.10 -23.73
CA LYS A 193 -25.71 -27.87 -25.16
C LYS A 193 -26.15 -26.44 -25.45
N ARG A 194 -26.95 -25.86 -24.56
CA ARG A 194 -27.47 -24.50 -24.69
C ARG A 194 -26.50 -23.46 -24.08
N ASP A 195 -25.93 -23.79 -22.93
CA ASP A 195 -25.23 -22.80 -22.10
C ASP A 195 -23.74 -22.64 -22.51
N PHE A 196 -23.19 -23.64 -23.24
CA PHE A 196 -21.80 -23.58 -23.75
C PHE A 196 -21.78 -23.55 -25.27
N GLY A 197 -21.48 -22.37 -25.83
CA GLY A 197 -21.25 -22.21 -27.28
C GLY A 197 -20.01 -22.97 -27.74
N GLU A 198 -20.03 -23.41 -29.00
CA GLU A 198 -18.88 -24.07 -29.66
C GLU A 198 -18.41 -23.20 -30.82
N HIS A 199 -17.11 -22.88 -30.83
CA HIS A 199 -16.45 -22.20 -31.93
C HIS A 199 -15.18 -22.95 -32.29
N SER A 200 -14.87 -23.02 -33.58
CA SER A 200 -13.60 -23.58 -34.05
C SER A 200 -12.47 -22.64 -33.63
N LEU A 201 -11.41 -23.19 -33.03
CA LEU A 201 -10.19 -22.47 -32.76
C LEU A 201 -9.25 -22.63 -33.96
N ASP A 202 -8.67 -21.51 -34.40
CA ASP A 202 -7.62 -21.52 -35.41
C ASP A 202 -6.40 -22.32 -34.94
N ALA A 203 -5.77 -23.09 -35.82
CA ALA A 203 -4.65 -23.97 -35.46
C ALA A 203 -3.42 -23.19 -35.01
N THR A 204 -3.18 -22.03 -35.59
CA THR A 204 -2.06 -21.16 -35.22
C THR A 204 -2.32 -20.47 -33.87
N ALA A 205 -3.55 -20.03 -33.60
CA ALA A 205 -3.92 -19.53 -32.29
C ALA A 205 -3.77 -20.62 -31.20
N ALA A 206 -4.16 -21.86 -31.51
CA ALA A 206 -3.94 -23.00 -30.60
C ALA A 206 -2.45 -23.25 -30.34
N ALA A 207 -1.61 -23.17 -31.39
CA ALA A 207 -0.15 -23.31 -31.24
C ALA A 207 0.45 -22.18 -30.39
N VAL A 208 -0.01 -20.94 -30.55
CA VAL A 208 0.42 -19.79 -29.71
C VAL A 208 0.08 -20.03 -28.24
N TYR A 209 -1.14 -20.47 -27.92
CA TYR A 209 -1.51 -20.76 -26.53
C TYR A 209 -0.68 -21.88 -25.89
N LEU A 210 -0.30 -22.90 -26.69
CA LEU A 210 0.62 -23.95 -26.22
C LEU A 210 2.04 -23.41 -26.02
N ALA A 211 2.52 -22.56 -26.93
CA ALA A 211 3.81 -21.92 -26.79
C ALA A 211 3.86 -21.00 -25.53
N ASP A 212 2.75 -20.31 -25.22
CA ASP A 212 2.62 -19.51 -24.00
C ASP A 212 2.83 -20.34 -22.72
N ALA A 213 2.44 -21.61 -22.71
CA ALA A 213 2.64 -22.50 -21.57
C ALA A 213 4.11 -22.87 -21.35
N GLU A 214 4.93 -22.86 -22.39
CA GLU A 214 6.31 -23.34 -22.37
C GLU A 214 7.34 -22.19 -22.52
N VAL A 215 6.90 -20.95 -22.72
CA VAL A 215 7.79 -19.84 -23.06
C VAL A 215 8.87 -19.58 -21.99
N ASP A 216 8.54 -19.72 -20.72
CA ASP A 216 9.49 -19.51 -19.61
C ASP A 216 10.58 -20.60 -19.58
N SER A 217 10.25 -21.82 -19.99
CA SER A 217 11.19 -22.96 -20.02
C SER A 217 11.93 -23.10 -21.35
N ASN A 218 11.30 -22.67 -22.45
CA ASN A 218 11.85 -22.81 -23.79
C ASN A 218 11.51 -21.60 -24.69
N PRO A 219 12.06 -20.41 -24.40
CA PRO A 219 11.73 -19.17 -25.09
C PRO A 219 12.02 -19.24 -26.61
N LYS A 220 13.10 -19.93 -27.02
CA LYS A 220 13.46 -20.04 -28.45
C LYS A 220 12.45 -20.87 -29.28
N ALA A 221 11.93 -21.94 -28.69
CA ALA A 221 10.89 -22.73 -29.38
C ALA A 221 9.58 -21.94 -29.46
N ALA A 222 9.21 -21.23 -28.38
CA ALA A 222 8.06 -20.35 -28.35
C ALA A 222 8.19 -19.21 -29.38
N GLN A 223 9.36 -18.59 -29.48
CA GLN A 223 9.65 -17.53 -30.44
C GLN A 223 9.36 -17.99 -31.88
N THR A 224 9.80 -19.19 -32.25
CA THR A 224 9.54 -19.75 -33.59
C THR A 224 8.04 -19.85 -33.91
N VAL A 225 7.22 -20.21 -32.89
CA VAL A 225 5.77 -20.29 -33.04
C VAL A 225 5.15 -18.90 -33.20
N TYR A 226 5.61 -17.92 -32.41
CA TYR A 226 5.13 -16.55 -32.51
C TYR A 226 5.50 -15.87 -33.82
N GLU A 227 6.71 -16.11 -34.35
CA GLU A 227 7.13 -15.63 -35.66
C GLU A 227 6.28 -16.24 -36.77
N ALA A 228 5.93 -17.52 -36.67
CA ALA A 228 5.03 -18.17 -37.60
C ALA A 228 3.63 -17.54 -37.59
N ALA A 229 3.09 -17.24 -36.40
CA ALA A 229 1.80 -16.57 -36.24
C ALA A 229 1.80 -15.15 -36.84
N VAL A 230 2.89 -14.39 -36.67
CA VAL A 230 3.06 -13.07 -37.31
C VAL A 230 3.11 -13.21 -38.83
N LYS A 231 3.83 -14.23 -39.35
CA LYS A 231 3.99 -14.46 -40.79
C LYS A 231 2.69 -14.90 -41.47
N GLU A 232 1.87 -15.71 -40.80
CA GLU A 232 0.57 -16.12 -41.29
C GLU A 232 -0.39 -14.95 -41.50
N GLY A 233 -0.33 -13.97 -40.63
CA GLY A 233 -1.15 -12.77 -40.70
C GLY A 233 -2.55 -12.93 -40.11
N GLY A 234 -3.42 -11.94 -40.33
CA GLY A 234 -4.81 -11.98 -39.87
C GLY A 234 -4.97 -11.83 -38.34
N ALA A 235 -5.91 -12.57 -37.77
CA ALA A 235 -6.28 -12.46 -36.36
C ALA A 235 -5.19 -12.93 -35.39
N THR A 236 -4.25 -13.76 -35.81
CA THR A 236 -3.16 -14.31 -34.99
C THR A 236 -1.94 -13.38 -34.92
N THR A 237 -1.86 -12.39 -35.82
CA THR A 237 -0.71 -11.45 -35.86
C THR A 237 -0.49 -10.72 -34.51
N ALA A 238 -1.56 -10.24 -33.91
CA ALA A 238 -1.48 -9.57 -32.60
C ALA A 238 -0.96 -10.52 -31.51
N LEU A 239 -1.44 -11.77 -31.47
CA LEU A 239 -0.98 -12.80 -30.53
C LEU A 239 0.50 -13.14 -30.75
N GLY A 240 0.94 -13.19 -32.01
CA GLY A 240 2.35 -13.41 -32.34
C GLY A 240 3.25 -12.29 -31.83
N PHE A 241 2.89 -11.02 -32.04
CA PHE A 241 3.65 -9.88 -31.49
C PHE A 241 3.62 -9.82 -29.96
N GLU A 242 2.51 -10.18 -29.31
CA GLU A 242 2.42 -10.31 -27.86
C GLU A 242 3.39 -11.37 -27.33
N GLY A 243 3.42 -12.56 -27.96
CA GLY A 243 4.35 -13.63 -27.60
C GLY A 243 5.82 -13.23 -27.80
N LEU A 244 6.15 -12.55 -28.91
CA LEU A 244 7.49 -12.03 -29.16
C LEU A 244 7.90 -10.95 -28.13
N ALA A 245 6.97 -10.08 -27.73
CA ALA A 245 7.22 -9.09 -26.67
C ALA A 245 7.51 -9.78 -25.31
N ARG A 246 6.82 -10.89 -25.02
CA ARG A 246 7.11 -11.70 -23.82
C ARG A 246 8.52 -12.30 -23.86
N VAL A 247 8.94 -12.86 -25.02
CA VAL A 247 10.30 -13.36 -25.19
C VAL A 247 11.32 -12.26 -24.99
N ALA A 248 11.10 -11.07 -25.58
CA ALA A 248 11.99 -9.92 -25.38
C ALA A 248 12.13 -9.52 -23.90
N LEU A 249 11.03 -9.52 -23.15
CA LEU A 249 11.05 -9.26 -21.70
C LEU A 249 11.84 -10.33 -20.92
N LEU A 250 11.68 -11.62 -21.25
CA LEU A 250 12.44 -12.70 -20.63
C LEU A 250 13.94 -12.60 -20.93
N GLU A 251 14.30 -12.15 -22.14
CA GLU A 251 15.68 -11.93 -22.55
C GLU A 251 16.23 -10.56 -22.13
N LYS A 252 15.44 -9.76 -21.40
CA LYS A 252 15.75 -8.39 -20.94
C LYS A 252 16.00 -7.41 -22.09
N GLU A 253 15.37 -7.64 -23.21
CA GLU A 253 15.36 -6.75 -24.35
C GLU A 253 14.18 -5.76 -24.28
N ASN A 254 14.22 -4.71 -25.11
CA ASN A 254 13.13 -3.72 -25.15
C ASN A 254 11.89 -4.27 -25.87
N PRO A 255 10.77 -4.54 -25.16
CA PRO A 255 9.55 -5.10 -25.75
C PRO A 255 8.73 -4.04 -26.52
N LYS A 256 8.99 -2.75 -26.30
CA LYS A 256 8.13 -1.66 -26.77
C LYS A 256 7.82 -1.70 -28.27
N PRO A 257 8.77 -1.92 -29.20
CA PRO A 257 8.46 -1.99 -30.63
C PRO A 257 7.50 -3.12 -30.99
N LEU A 258 7.51 -4.22 -30.21
CA LEU A 258 6.65 -5.38 -30.39
C LEU A 258 5.26 -5.13 -29.82
N LEU A 259 5.20 -4.49 -28.65
CA LEU A 259 3.94 -4.05 -28.04
C LEU A 259 3.21 -3.03 -28.94
N ASP A 260 3.91 -2.05 -29.48
CA ASP A 260 3.34 -1.07 -30.40
C ASP A 260 2.77 -1.75 -31.67
N LYS A 261 3.46 -2.78 -32.19
CA LYS A 261 2.94 -3.59 -33.30
C LYS A 261 1.71 -4.40 -32.90
N ALA A 262 1.70 -5.03 -31.71
CA ALA A 262 0.53 -5.76 -31.21
C ALA A 262 -0.68 -4.83 -31.07
N ILE A 263 -0.51 -3.65 -30.50
CA ILE A 263 -1.55 -2.61 -30.39
C ILE A 263 -2.04 -2.18 -31.78
N GLY A 264 -1.13 -1.95 -32.71
CA GLY A 264 -1.46 -1.62 -34.11
C GLY A 264 -2.26 -2.71 -34.82
N GLN A 265 -2.19 -3.96 -34.38
CA GLN A 265 -2.99 -5.11 -34.83
C GLN A 265 -4.22 -5.37 -33.95
N ASN A 266 -4.66 -4.37 -33.16
CA ASN A 266 -5.82 -4.45 -32.27
C ASN A 266 -5.73 -5.59 -31.24
N ALA A 267 -4.59 -5.71 -30.55
CA ALA A 267 -4.43 -6.65 -29.45
C ALA A 267 -5.61 -6.59 -28.48
N THR A 268 -6.10 -7.77 -28.07
CA THR A 268 -7.22 -7.92 -27.14
C THR A 268 -6.76 -8.24 -25.71
N SER A 269 -5.47 -8.40 -25.50
CA SER A 269 -4.85 -8.68 -24.20
C SER A 269 -4.68 -7.38 -23.41
N ALA A 270 -5.21 -7.32 -22.20
CA ALA A 270 -5.06 -6.19 -21.30
C ALA A 270 -3.59 -5.92 -20.93
N SER A 271 -2.80 -6.99 -20.80
CA SER A 271 -1.40 -6.92 -20.42
C SER A 271 -0.52 -6.20 -21.45
N VAL A 272 -0.85 -6.30 -22.74
CA VAL A 272 -0.14 -5.56 -23.81
C VAL A 272 -0.24 -4.05 -23.58
N TYR A 273 -1.42 -3.55 -23.27
CA TYR A 273 -1.65 -2.12 -23.01
C TYR A 273 -1.06 -1.68 -21.69
N PHE A 274 -1.08 -2.54 -20.69
CA PHE A 274 -0.48 -2.27 -19.38
C PHE A 274 1.04 -2.12 -19.48
N GLU A 275 1.71 -3.08 -20.11
CA GLU A 275 3.17 -3.03 -20.31
C GLU A 275 3.59 -1.89 -21.26
N ALA A 276 2.79 -1.60 -22.29
CA ALA A 276 3.06 -0.48 -23.19
C ALA A 276 2.95 0.89 -22.50
N ALA A 277 2.28 0.97 -21.35
CA ALA A 277 2.18 2.19 -20.55
C ALA A 277 3.43 2.46 -19.72
N ASP A 278 4.32 1.49 -19.56
CA ASP A 278 5.57 1.68 -18.84
C ASP A 278 6.57 2.52 -19.65
N GLY A 279 7.25 3.42 -18.98
CA GLY A 279 8.30 4.25 -19.58
C GLY A 279 7.83 5.28 -20.64
N VAL A 280 6.51 5.54 -20.75
CA VAL A 280 5.97 6.60 -21.61
C VAL A 280 5.44 7.78 -20.79
N PRO A 281 5.34 8.99 -21.38
CA PRO A 281 4.75 10.15 -20.66
C PRO A 281 3.32 9.89 -20.18
N ASP A 282 2.92 10.49 -19.05
CA ASP A 282 1.61 10.33 -18.42
C ASP A 282 0.44 10.49 -19.39
N THR A 283 0.56 11.45 -20.34
CA THR A 283 -0.46 11.72 -21.36
C THR A 283 -0.70 10.55 -22.32
N GLN A 284 0.30 9.67 -22.48
CA GLN A 284 0.20 8.44 -23.28
C GLN A 284 -0.11 7.23 -22.40
N ALA A 285 0.46 7.17 -21.19
CA ALA A 285 0.26 6.05 -20.26
C ALA A 285 -1.20 5.93 -19.80
N ILE A 286 -1.85 7.05 -19.42
CA ILE A 286 -3.22 7.02 -18.91
C ILE A 286 -4.22 6.40 -19.90
N PRO A 287 -4.25 6.76 -21.19
CA PRO A 287 -5.11 6.08 -22.18
C PRO A 287 -4.85 4.58 -22.30
N LEU A 288 -3.59 4.16 -22.28
CA LEU A 288 -3.21 2.75 -22.36
C LEU A 288 -3.69 1.98 -21.12
N LEU A 289 -3.48 2.52 -19.92
CA LEU A 289 -3.96 1.92 -18.67
C LEU A 289 -5.49 1.86 -18.60
N LYS A 290 -6.20 2.88 -19.10
CA LYS A 290 -7.66 2.85 -19.24
C LYS A 290 -8.11 1.75 -20.19
N LYS A 291 -7.39 1.55 -21.31
CA LYS A 291 -7.69 0.46 -22.24
C LYS A 291 -7.45 -0.90 -21.60
N ALA A 292 -6.37 -1.07 -20.84
CA ALA A 292 -6.10 -2.29 -20.08
C ALA A 292 -7.23 -2.60 -19.08
N ALA A 293 -7.69 -1.60 -18.32
CA ALA A 293 -8.81 -1.76 -17.38
C ALA A 293 -10.14 -2.09 -18.09
N GLN A 294 -10.37 -1.59 -19.30
CA GLN A 294 -11.55 -1.92 -20.09
C GLN A 294 -11.52 -3.37 -20.60
N LEU A 295 -10.35 -3.85 -21.01
CA LEU A 295 -10.17 -5.21 -21.52
C LEU A 295 -10.19 -6.27 -20.42
N SER A 296 -9.73 -5.92 -19.22
CA SER A 296 -9.80 -6.76 -18.03
C SER A 296 -10.38 -5.99 -16.85
N PRO A 297 -11.72 -5.90 -16.73
CA PRO A 297 -12.40 -5.04 -15.74
C PRO A 297 -12.16 -5.44 -14.28
N PHE A 298 -11.73 -6.68 -14.05
CA PHE A 298 -11.43 -7.22 -12.73
C PHE A 298 -9.95 -7.12 -12.35
N TRP A 299 -9.12 -6.54 -13.22
CA TRP A 299 -7.69 -6.40 -12.97
C TRP A 299 -7.37 -5.09 -12.25
N ALA A 300 -6.89 -5.19 -11.01
CA ALA A 300 -6.60 -4.03 -10.15
C ALA A 300 -5.39 -3.21 -10.61
N ALA A 301 -4.36 -3.85 -11.17
CA ALA A 301 -3.08 -3.21 -11.47
C ALA A 301 -3.19 -1.96 -12.38
N PRO A 302 -4.01 -1.93 -13.45
CA PRO A 302 -4.17 -0.73 -14.25
C PRO A 302 -4.74 0.46 -13.48
N LEU A 303 -5.61 0.24 -12.50
CA LEU A 303 -6.16 1.32 -11.66
C LEU A 303 -5.11 1.85 -10.68
N ALA A 304 -4.36 0.96 -10.06
CA ALA A 304 -3.27 1.34 -9.18
C ALA A 304 -2.15 2.08 -9.93
N ALA A 305 -1.84 1.67 -11.16
CA ALA A 305 -0.90 2.38 -12.01
C ALA A 305 -1.42 3.79 -12.40
N GLN A 306 -2.71 3.93 -12.75
CA GLN A 306 -3.32 5.24 -13.00
C GLN A 306 -3.25 6.15 -11.76
N ALA A 307 -3.46 5.60 -10.56
CA ALA A 307 -3.39 6.38 -9.32
C ALA A 307 -2.01 7.02 -9.10
N LYS A 308 -0.92 6.42 -9.58
CA LYS A 308 0.43 7.00 -9.51
C LYS A 308 0.60 8.22 -10.43
N LEU A 309 -0.16 8.29 -11.52
CA LEU A 309 -0.04 9.31 -12.56
C LEU A 309 -0.99 10.50 -12.36
N VAL A 310 -2.10 10.33 -11.65
CA VAL A 310 -3.03 11.43 -11.36
C VAL A 310 -2.50 12.31 -10.22
N ARG A 311 -2.83 13.61 -10.24
CA ARG A 311 -2.33 14.58 -9.25
C ARG A 311 -3.31 14.81 -8.09
N ASP A 312 -4.62 14.77 -8.38
CA ASP A 312 -5.64 15.02 -7.37
C ASP A 312 -5.69 13.88 -6.35
N PRO A 313 -5.49 14.14 -5.05
CA PRO A 313 -5.57 13.11 -4.02
C PRO A 313 -6.93 12.39 -3.96
N LYS A 314 -8.02 13.05 -4.30
CA LYS A 314 -9.35 12.44 -4.32
C LYS A 314 -9.45 11.38 -5.40
N ASP A 315 -8.95 11.69 -6.61
CA ASP A 315 -8.94 10.75 -7.73
C ASP A 315 -8.01 9.57 -7.44
N LYS A 316 -6.84 9.82 -6.82
CA LYS A 316 -5.94 8.75 -6.35
C LYS A 316 -6.64 7.80 -5.40
N ILE A 317 -7.28 8.34 -4.36
CA ILE A 317 -7.99 7.56 -3.34
C ILE A 317 -9.10 6.73 -3.99
N GLU A 318 -9.86 7.29 -4.92
CA GLU A 318 -10.95 6.57 -5.59
C GLU A 318 -10.42 5.42 -6.46
N LEU A 319 -9.36 5.66 -7.23
CA LEU A 319 -8.71 4.62 -8.04
C LEU A 319 -8.15 3.50 -7.15
N LEU A 320 -7.49 3.83 -6.04
CA LEU A 320 -6.92 2.85 -5.11
C LEU A 320 -7.99 2.08 -4.33
N LYS A 321 -9.10 2.71 -3.93
CA LYS A 321 -10.26 2.02 -3.36
C LYS A 321 -10.83 0.99 -4.34
N ASN A 322 -10.94 1.36 -5.61
CA ASN A 322 -11.38 0.42 -6.63
C ASN A 322 -10.37 -0.71 -6.84
N ALA A 323 -9.06 -0.41 -6.83
CA ALA A 323 -8.02 -1.42 -6.94
C ALA A 323 -8.07 -2.41 -5.76
N THR A 324 -8.19 -1.93 -4.51
CA THR A 324 -8.28 -2.79 -3.31
C THR A 324 -9.59 -3.59 -3.25
N ARG A 325 -10.67 -3.09 -3.87
CA ARG A 325 -11.93 -3.84 -4.00
C ARG A 325 -11.81 -4.98 -5.02
N LEU A 326 -11.09 -4.74 -6.14
CA LEU A 326 -10.87 -5.75 -7.17
C LEU A 326 -9.84 -6.80 -6.74
N ASP A 327 -8.83 -6.39 -6.00
CA ASP A 327 -7.82 -7.30 -5.43
C ASP A 327 -7.65 -7.03 -3.93
N PRO A 328 -8.47 -7.67 -3.09
CA PRO A 328 -8.38 -7.51 -1.64
C PRO A 328 -7.11 -8.13 -1.03
N ARG A 329 -6.36 -8.94 -1.80
CA ARG A 329 -5.08 -9.55 -1.40
C ARG A 329 -3.87 -8.73 -1.84
N GLY A 330 -4.08 -7.67 -2.61
CA GLY A 330 -3.02 -6.81 -3.13
C GLY A 330 -2.45 -5.89 -2.04
N THR A 331 -1.48 -6.37 -1.28
CA THR A 331 -0.85 -5.65 -0.14
C THR A 331 -0.37 -4.26 -0.55
N GLU A 332 0.29 -4.14 -1.69
CA GLU A 332 0.82 -2.87 -2.18
C GLU A 332 -0.29 -1.84 -2.52
N TYR A 333 -1.48 -2.28 -2.92
CA TYR A 333 -2.61 -1.37 -3.17
C TYR A 333 -3.18 -0.80 -1.87
N TRP A 334 -3.23 -1.62 -0.81
CA TRP A 334 -3.63 -1.17 0.52
C TRP A 334 -2.61 -0.20 1.12
N ILE A 335 -1.29 -0.45 0.95
CA ILE A 335 -0.22 0.45 1.37
C ILE A 335 -0.38 1.81 0.67
N GLN A 336 -0.48 1.82 -0.66
CA GLN A 336 -0.65 3.06 -1.43
C GLN A 336 -1.91 3.83 -1.02
N LEU A 337 -3.02 3.12 -0.77
CA LEU A 337 -4.25 3.74 -0.29
C LEU A 337 -4.06 4.38 1.09
N ALA A 338 -3.41 3.68 2.01
CA ALA A 338 -3.14 4.17 3.36
C ALA A 338 -2.27 5.44 3.35
N GLU A 339 -1.21 5.45 2.54
CA GLU A 339 -0.31 6.59 2.38
C GLU A 339 -1.04 7.82 1.84
N VAL A 340 -1.76 7.67 0.71
CA VAL A 340 -2.49 8.79 0.10
C VAL A 340 -3.61 9.32 1.02
N GLN A 341 -4.29 8.45 1.76
CA GLN A 341 -5.27 8.88 2.76
C GLN A 341 -4.61 9.64 3.92
N GLY A 342 -3.43 9.22 4.36
CA GLY A 342 -2.65 9.91 5.37
C GLY A 342 -2.25 11.31 4.93
N GLU A 343 -1.70 11.44 3.72
CA GLU A 343 -1.33 12.72 3.08
C GLU A 343 -2.54 13.66 2.91
N ALA A 344 -3.72 13.09 2.62
CA ALA A 344 -4.97 13.84 2.49
C ALA A 344 -5.63 14.19 3.84
N GLY A 345 -4.99 13.91 4.98
CA GLY A 345 -5.52 14.18 6.31
C GLY A 345 -6.64 13.23 6.77
N GLN A 346 -6.89 12.13 6.07
CA GLN A 346 -7.90 11.13 6.39
C GLN A 346 -7.34 10.06 7.36
N GLY A 347 -6.84 10.47 8.52
CA GLY A 347 -6.08 9.61 9.43
C GLY A 347 -6.78 8.31 9.84
N SER A 348 -8.09 8.34 10.13
CA SER A 348 -8.84 7.13 10.51
C SER A 348 -8.97 6.15 9.33
N ALA A 349 -9.21 6.65 8.11
CA ALA A 349 -9.27 5.82 6.91
C ALA A 349 -7.91 5.21 6.57
N SER A 350 -6.85 6.01 6.67
CA SER A 350 -5.46 5.56 6.50
C SER A 350 -5.11 4.41 7.46
N GLN A 351 -5.45 4.55 8.75
CA GLN A 351 -5.22 3.50 9.74
C GLN A 351 -5.97 2.21 9.40
N GLY A 352 -7.24 2.33 8.96
CA GLY A 352 -8.01 1.17 8.48
C GLY A 352 -7.36 0.48 7.27
N SER A 353 -6.82 1.27 6.33
CA SER A 353 -6.12 0.74 5.15
C SER A 353 -4.80 0.06 5.51
N TRP A 354 -4.04 0.59 6.48
CA TRP A 354 -2.83 -0.07 7.02
C TRP A 354 -3.12 -1.43 7.65
N ILE A 355 -4.20 -1.53 8.43
CA ILE A 355 -4.62 -2.83 9.02
C ILE A 355 -4.95 -3.82 7.90
N ARG A 356 -5.67 -3.38 6.85
CA ARG A 356 -5.96 -4.23 5.69
C ARG A 356 -4.71 -4.63 4.93
N ALA A 357 -3.71 -3.76 4.84
CA ALA A 357 -2.41 -4.08 4.26
C ALA A 357 -1.72 -5.22 5.04
N GLU A 358 -1.70 -5.17 6.39
CA GLU A 358 -1.15 -6.24 7.21
C GLU A 358 -1.93 -7.56 7.04
N ASP A 359 -3.26 -7.50 7.00
CA ASP A 359 -4.12 -8.68 6.83
C ASP A 359 -3.99 -9.32 5.43
N SER A 360 -3.56 -8.56 4.42
CA SER A 360 -3.40 -9.04 3.04
C SER A 360 -2.06 -9.72 2.76
N THR A 361 -1.09 -9.63 3.67
CA THR A 361 0.26 -10.19 3.49
C THR A 361 0.24 -11.71 3.35
N SER A 362 1.19 -12.23 2.56
CA SER A 362 1.32 -13.67 2.29
C SER A 362 2.31 -14.38 3.20
N THR A 363 3.23 -13.63 3.82
CA THR A 363 4.29 -14.18 4.67
C THR A 363 4.45 -13.35 5.94
N GLU A 364 5.00 -13.96 6.99
CA GLU A 364 5.30 -13.26 8.23
C GLU A 364 6.35 -12.15 8.04
N ALA A 365 7.31 -12.36 7.14
CA ALA A 365 8.31 -11.34 6.80
C ALA A 365 7.66 -10.12 6.13
N GLU A 366 6.72 -10.34 5.21
CA GLU A 366 5.96 -9.27 4.58
C GLU A 366 5.09 -8.54 5.61
N ARG A 367 4.42 -9.28 6.50
CA ARG A 367 3.62 -8.70 7.60
C ARG A 367 4.47 -7.81 8.50
N ALA A 368 5.66 -8.27 8.91
CA ALA A 368 6.57 -7.48 9.71
C ALA A 368 7.02 -6.20 8.99
N ARG A 369 7.28 -6.27 7.67
CA ARG A 369 7.60 -5.10 6.85
C ARG A 369 6.43 -4.09 6.85
N VAL A 370 5.22 -4.54 6.59
CA VAL A 370 4.03 -3.67 6.53
C VAL A 370 3.73 -3.08 7.91
N HIS A 371 3.85 -3.87 8.97
CA HIS A 371 3.73 -3.39 10.35
C HIS A 371 4.71 -2.25 10.64
N GLN A 372 5.99 -2.40 10.24
CA GLN A 372 6.99 -1.35 10.42
C GLN A 372 6.60 -0.07 9.64
N LEU A 373 6.18 -0.20 8.38
CA LEU A 373 5.72 0.94 7.58
C LEU A 373 4.53 1.66 8.24
N ARG A 374 3.58 0.92 8.81
CA ARG A 374 2.46 1.49 9.55
C ARG A 374 2.93 2.27 10.78
N MET A 375 3.85 1.70 11.56
CA MET A 375 4.40 2.36 12.76
C MET A 375 5.16 3.64 12.39
N ASP A 376 5.94 3.62 11.31
CA ASP A 376 6.68 4.79 10.82
C ASP A 376 5.72 5.89 10.33
N SER A 377 4.65 5.53 9.62
CA SER A 377 3.60 6.44 9.18
C SER A 377 2.86 7.07 10.37
N GLU A 378 2.50 6.29 11.39
CA GLU A 378 1.83 6.79 12.59
C GLU A 378 2.74 7.75 13.38
N LYS A 379 4.02 7.39 13.52
CA LYS A 379 5.01 8.27 14.16
C LYS A 379 5.13 9.60 13.41
N ALA A 380 5.28 9.56 12.08
CA ALA A 380 5.38 10.77 11.26
C ALA A 380 4.13 11.66 11.41
N ARG A 381 2.94 11.05 11.49
CA ARG A 381 1.68 11.77 11.72
C ARG A 381 1.65 12.46 13.11
N LEU A 382 2.10 11.76 14.15
CA LEU A 382 2.16 12.31 15.50
C LEU A 382 3.18 13.45 15.60
N ASP A 383 4.36 13.27 14.99
CA ASP A 383 5.41 14.29 14.94
C ASP A 383 4.91 15.54 14.20
N ALA A 384 4.21 15.36 13.07
CA ALA A 384 3.61 16.47 12.34
C ALA A 384 2.51 17.20 13.14
N ALA A 385 1.69 16.46 13.89
CA ALA A 385 0.65 17.04 14.75
C ALA A 385 1.26 17.85 15.88
N MET A 386 2.31 17.35 16.54
CA MET A 386 3.03 18.07 17.60
C MET A 386 3.71 19.33 17.05
N GLU A 387 4.29 19.24 15.85
CA GLU A 387 4.90 20.40 15.19
C GLU A 387 3.86 21.47 14.83
N ALA A 388 2.69 21.06 14.33
CA ALA A 388 1.58 21.97 14.06
C ALA A 388 1.10 22.67 15.34
N GLU A 389 0.90 21.92 16.41
CA GLU A 389 0.50 22.47 17.72
C GLU A 389 1.56 23.44 18.27
N ARG A 390 2.85 23.13 18.11
CA ARG A 390 3.93 24.04 18.48
C ARG A 390 3.86 25.35 17.70
N ARG A 391 3.69 25.26 16.36
CA ARG A 391 3.56 26.46 15.50
C ARG A 391 2.35 27.30 15.88
N ASP A 392 1.22 26.66 16.17
CA ASP A 392 0.01 27.37 16.58
C ASP A 392 0.18 28.10 17.93
N ARG A 393 0.95 27.51 18.85
CA ARG A 393 1.32 28.19 20.13
C ARG A 393 2.30 29.35 19.94
N GLU A 394 3.25 29.23 19.02
CA GLU A 394 4.27 30.23 18.72
C GLU A 394 3.74 31.37 17.83
N ALA A 395 2.74 31.08 16.98
CA ALA A 395 2.21 32.05 16.02
C ALA A 395 1.71 33.36 16.63
N PRO A 396 0.97 33.38 17.78
CA PRO A 396 0.56 34.62 18.43
C PRO A 396 1.75 35.47 18.91
N HIS A 397 2.74 34.84 19.53
CA HIS A 397 3.95 35.53 20.01
C HIS A 397 4.74 36.18 18.88
N LEU A 398 4.88 35.46 17.74
CA LEU A 398 5.55 35.99 16.56
C LEU A 398 4.73 37.11 15.88
N ALA A 399 3.41 37.07 15.97
CA ALA A 399 2.55 38.14 15.48
C ALA A 399 2.68 39.41 16.35
N ASP A 400 2.68 39.26 17.67
CA ASP A 400 2.87 40.34 18.62
C ASP A 400 4.25 41.01 18.47
N GLU A 401 5.32 40.20 18.37
CA GLU A 401 6.66 40.72 18.09
C GLU A 401 6.76 41.49 16.78
N ARG A 402 6.10 41.01 15.71
CA ARG A 402 6.05 41.70 14.42
C ARG A 402 5.29 43.02 14.52
N ALA A 403 4.18 43.03 15.27
CA ALA A 403 3.41 44.25 15.52
C ALA A 403 4.23 45.30 16.29
N GLU A 404 4.91 44.89 17.37
CA GLU A 404 5.80 45.76 18.15
C GLU A 404 6.96 46.31 17.31
N ARG A 405 7.63 45.45 16.50
CA ARG A 405 8.71 45.90 15.60
C ARG A 405 8.21 46.89 14.55
N SER A 406 7.00 46.67 14.02
CA SER A 406 6.38 47.57 13.04
C SER A 406 6.00 48.90 13.66
N GLU A 407 5.51 48.92 14.90
CA GLU A 407 5.17 50.11 15.64
C GLU A 407 6.43 50.91 16.00
N ALA A 408 7.48 50.25 16.47
CA ALA A 408 8.77 50.88 16.75
C ALA A 408 9.37 51.51 15.47
N ALA A 409 9.29 50.82 14.35
CA ALA A 409 9.76 51.37 13.07
C ALA A 409 8.94 52.59 12.61
N ARG A 410 7.63 52.59 12.87
CA ARG A 410 6.76 53.75 12.59
C ARG A 410 7.11 54.95 13.47
N ILE A 411 7.33 54.71 14.76
CA ILE A 411 7.76 55.75 15.70
C ILE A 411 9.09 56.35 15.27
N GLN A 412 10.12 55.52 14.98
CA GLN A 412 11.41 55.99 14.49
C GLN A 412 11.30 56.81 13.20
N ALA A 413 10.44 56.35 12.25
CA ALA A 413 10.22 57.08 11.01
C ALA A 413 9.54 58.45 11.25
N ALA A 414 8.60 58.52 12.20
CA ALA A 414 7.94 59.77 12.56
C ALA A 414 8.94 60.74 13.25
N GLU A 415 9.77 60.23 14.15
CA GLU A 415 10.83 60.99 14.84
C GLU A 415 11.86 61.55 13.85
N ARG A 416 12.34 60.73 12.90
CA ARG A 416 13.24 61.21 11.84
C ARG A 416 12.61 62.33 11.02
N ARG A 417 11.31 62.23 10.68
CA ARG A 417 10.59 63.28 9.97
C ARG A 417 10.47 64.55 10.78
N ALA A 418 10.14 64.43 12.09
CA ALA A 418 10.04 65.59 12.99
C ALA A 418 11.39 66.27 13.17
N ASN A 419 12.47 65.51 13.38
CA ASN A 419 13.82 66.06 13.51
C ASN A 419 14.28 66.73 12.22
N THR A 420 13.99 66.15 11.04
CA THR A 420 14.33 66.78 9.77
C THR A 420 13.52 68.08 9.54
N ALA A 421 12.27 68.14 10.00
CA ALA A 421 11.45 69.33 9.92
C ALA A 421 11.96 70.44 10.89
N VAL A 422 12.41 70.07 12.08
CA VAL A 422 13.04 70.98 13.06
C VAL A 422 14.37 71.52 12.55
N ASP A 423 15.23 70.66 11.96
CA ASP A 423 16.52 71.06 11.37
C ASP A 423 16.31 72.02 10.18
N ALA A 424 15.26 71.78 9.37
CA ALA A 424 14.89 72.68 8.25
C ALA A 424 14.35 74.03 8.72
N ALA A 425 13.61 74.06 9.83
CA ALA A 425 13.09 75.32 10.44
C ALA A 425 14.16 76.11 11.17
N ALA A 426 15.24 75.48 11.65
CA ALA A 426 16.33 76.11 12.37
C ALA A 426 17.39 76.78 11.51
N GLY A 427 17.24 76.84 10.18
CA GLY A 427 18.10 77.63 9.29
C GLY A 427 19.55 77.25 9.29
N GLY A 428 19.92 76.01 9.50
CA GLY A 428 21.29 75.50 9.26
C GLY A 428 22.31 75.74 10.39
N ASN A 429 21.97 76.32 11.50
CA ASN A 429 22.86 76.42 12.67
C ASN A 429 22.70 75.22 13.60
N LYS A 430 23.50 74.19 13.37
CA LYS A 430 23.56 73.03 14.30
C LYS A 430 24.36 73.42 15.53
N PRO A 431 23.78 73.27 16.74
CA PRO A 431 24.61 73.21 17.94
C PRO A 431 25.40 71.90 17.92
N GLU A 432 26.70 72.00 18.14
CA GLU A 432 27.76 71.01 17.90
C GLU A 432 27.70 69.78 18.83
N ASN A 433 26.62 69.52 19.57
CA ASN A 433 26.51 68.38 20.51
C ASN A 433 25.07 68.04 20.88
N VAL A 434 24.17 67.85 19.95
CA VAL A 434 22.87 67.20 20.25
C VAL A 434 22.92 65.76 19.81
N VAL A 435 23.15 64.84 20.72
CA VAL A 435 22.94 63.41 20.48
C VAL A 435 21.41 63.21 20.32
N PRO A 436 20.96 62.72 19.15
CA PRO A 436 19.53 62.40 18.98
C PRO A 436 19.09 61.44 20.08
N TRP A 437 17.99 61.77 20.77
CA TRP A 437 17.50 60.92 21.88
C TRP A 437 17.14 59.49 21.43
N SER A 438 16.89 59.25 20.14
CA SER A 438 16.74 57.93 19.50
C SER A 438 18.00 57.08 19.55
N ASP A 439 19.18 57.67 19.77
CA ASP A 439 20.47 56.96 19.86
C ASP A 439 20.84 56.63 21.31
N VAL A 440 20.03 57.05 22.27
CA VAL A 440 20.22 56.69 23.68
C VAL A 440 19.64 55.30 23.92
N VAL A 441 20.49 54.31 23.82
CA VAL A 441 20.12 52.95 24.17
C VAL A 441 19.74 52.89 25.63
N PRO A 442 18.52 52.47 26.00
CA PRO A 442 18.07 52.47 27.40
C PRO A 442 18.93 51.48 28.21
N LYS A 443 19.53 52.00 29.27
CA LYS A 443 20.27 51.16 30.22
C LYS A 443 19.32 50.55 31.23
N LYS A 444 19.37 49.23 31.41
CA LYS A 444 18.61 48.51 32.44
C LYS A 444 19.53 47.95 33.51
N LYS A 445 19.03 47.91 34.75
CA LYS A 445 19.74 47.28 35.88
C LYS A 445 19.16 45.92 36.17
N LEU A 446 20.01 44.93 36.37
CA LEU A 446 19.66 43.56 36.72
C LEU A 446 20.49 43.13 37.94
N SER A 447 19.84 42.57 38.95
CA SER A 447 20.52 41.93 40.09
C SER A 447 20.01 40.51 40.23
N GLY A 448 20.92 39.54 40.25
CA GLY A 448 20.53 38.14 40.28
C GLY A 448 21.68 37.18 40.64
N LYS A 449 21.45 35.91 40.45
CA LYS A 449 22.46 34.85 40.64
C LYS A 449 23.13 34.55 39.30
N LEU A 450 24.45 34.61 39.25
CA LEU A 450 25.20 34.15 38.09
C LEU A 450 25.12 32.61 37.99
N VAL A 451 24.56 32.12 36.91
CA VAL A 451 24.35 30.71 36.67
C VAL A 451 25.48 30.09 35.84
N LYS A 452 25.92 30.80 34.78
CA LYS A 452 26.92 30.30 33.85
C LYS A 452 27.63 31.45 33.15
N VAL A 453 28.89 31.21 32.78
CA VAL A 453 29.71 32.09 31.95
C VAL A 453 30.22 31.28 30.76
N ASP A 454 29.64 31.48 29.58
CA ASP A 454 30.06 30.84 28.33
C ASP A 454 31.06 31.76 27.63
N CYS A 455 32.35 31.44 27.65
CA CYS A 455 33.38 32.24 26.99
C CYS A 455 33.35 32.09 25.46
N LEU A 456 33.41 33.20 24.75
CA LEU A 456 33.31 33.33 23.30
C LEU A 456 34.55 34.09 22.76
N GLY A 457 35.73 33.57 23.04
CA GLY A 457 37.00 34.23 22.78
C GLY A 457 37.32 35.27 23.84
N SER A 458 37.47 36.56 23.46
CA SER A 458 37.68 37.68 24.41
C SER A 458 36.42 38.05 25.20
N ASP A 459 35.25 37.70 24.67
CA ASP A 459 33.96 38.06 25.24
C ASP A 459 33.30 36.83 25.91
N ALA A 460 32.24 37.03 26.68
CA ALA A 460 31.48 35.96 27.29
C ALA A 460 29.98 36.22 27.26
N ARG A 461 29.20 35.16 27.10
CA ARG A 461 27.76 35.18 27.36
C ARG A 461 27.52 34.78 28.81
N ILE A 462 26.98 35.68 29.60
CA ILE A 462 26.64 35.41 30.98
C ILE A 462 25.14 35.11 31.15
N SER A 463 24.82 34.10 31.93
CA SER A 463 23.44 33.70 32.27
C SER A 463 23.18 34.15 33.72
N VAL A 464 22.25 35.07 33.92
CA VAL A 464 21.89 35.60 35.21
C VAL A 464 20.44 35.28 35.55
N LEU A 465 20.21 34.55 36.61
CA LEU A 465 18.88 34.25 37.15
C LEU A 465 18.43 35.43 38.03
N ASP A 466 17.40 36.12 37.60
CA ASP A 466 16.85 37.26 38.34
C ASP A 466 16.03 36.81 39.55
N ARG A 467 15.47 37.78 40.29
CA ARG A 467 14.65 37.53 41.50
C ARG A 467 13.29 36.91 41.18
N THR A 468 12.85 36.98 39.93
CA THR A 468 11.57 36.41 39.45
C THR A 468 11.73 34.97 38.98
N GLY A 469 12.95 34.45 38.92
CA GLY A 469 13.25 33.10 38.40
C GLY A 469 13.49 33.07 36.90
N THR A 470 13.58 34.22 36.24
CA THR A 470 13.85 34.31 34.80
C THR A 470 15.36 34.38 34.56
N THR A 471 15.85 33.57 33.60
CA THR A 471 17.27 33.62 33.20
C THR A 471 17.45 34.60 32.06
N VAL A 472 18.24 35.65 32.30
CA VAL A 472 18.59 36.66 31.29
C VAL A 472 19.99 36.35 30.74
N LEU A 473 20.13 36.28 29.44
CA LEU A 473 21.40 36.09 28.72
C LEU A 473 21.95 37.46 28.31
N LEU A 474 23.16 37.78 28.69
CA LEU A 474 23.80 39.08 28.39
C LEU A 474 25.20 38.86 27.84
N LEU A 475 25.64 39.74 26.93
CA LEU A 475 27.00 39.74 26.41
C LEU A 475 27.89 40.60 27.27
N LEU A 476 28.95 40.02 27.81
CA LEU A 476 30.02 40.71 28.53
C LEU A 476 31.24 40.79 27.63
N LYS A 477 31.68 42.01 27.30
CA LYS A 477 32.90 42.25 26.51
C LYS A 477 34.11 42.21 27.46
N ASN A 478 35.25 41.70 26.93
CA ASN A 478 36.53 41.60 27.65
C ASN A 478 36.37 40.87 29.02
N VAL A 479 35.98 39.59 28.97
CA VAL A 479 35.75 38.80 30.20
C VAL A 479 36.96 38.76 31.14
N SER A 480 38.17 38.88 30.64
CA SER A 480 39.41 38.94 31.44
C SER A 480 39.49 40.10 32.41
N GLU A 481 38.81 41.22 32.15
CA GLU A 481 38.77 42.41 33.00
C GLU A 481 37.68 42.31 34.05
N SER A 482 36.75 41.40 33.93
CA SER A 482 35.58 41.23 34.81
C SER A 482 35.85 40.40 36.08
N GLY A 483 36.97 39.69 36.13
CA GLY A 483 37.29 38.76 37.20
C GLY A 483 36.46 37.48 37.20
N LEU A 484 35.63 37.25 36.17
CA LEU A 484 34.82 36.03 36.01
C LEU A 484 35.60 34.93 35.29
N SER A 485 35.43 33.70 35.76
CA SER A 485 35.98 32.50 35.10
C SER A 485 34.93 31.80 34.28
N CYS A 486 35.34 31.20 33.15
CA CYS A 486 34.47 30.42 32.27
C CYS A 486 33.85 29.20 33.01
N GLY A 487 32.62 28.88 32.67
CA GLY A 487 31.91 27.74 33.21
C GLY A 487 30.83 28.07 34.22
N VAL A 488 30.47 27.09 35.03
CA VAL A 488 29.53 27.27 36.14
C VAL A 488 30.32 27.72 37.37
N PRO A 489 29.95 28.84 38.02
CA PRO A 489 30.67 29.32 39.19
C PRO A 489 30.70 28.26 40.31
N SER A 490 31.89 28.00 40.88
CA SER A 490 32.07 27.02 41.97
C SER A 490 31.42 27.43 43.30
N ARG A 491 31.08 28.72 43.44
CA ARG A 491 30.31 29.28 44.55
C ARG A 491 29.17 30.13 44.03
N VAL A 492 28.10 30.27 44.81
CA VAL A 492 26.94 31.10 44.45
C VAL A 492 27.40 32.55 44.37
N ALA A 493 27.65 33.07 43.18
CA ALA A 493 27.99 34.47 42.96
C ALA A 493 26.69 35.25 42.68
N ARG A 494 26.46 36.30 43.44
CA ARG A 494 25.44 37.30 43.15
C ARG A 494 26.08 38.42 42.36
N VAL A 495 25.36 38.87 41.34
CA VAL A 495 25.84 39.97 40.47
C VAL A 495 24.80 41.08 40.44
N SER A 496 25.30 42.31 40.44
CA SER A 496 24.53 43.49 40.09
C SER A 496 25.14 44.08 38.83
N LEU A 497 24.36 44.27 37.80
CA LEU A 497 24.86 44.75 36.52
C LEU A 497 23.94 45.76 35.86
N THR A 498 24.57 46.64 35.09
CA THR A 498 23.88 47.56 34.19
C THR A 498 24.19 47.09 32.75
N TYR A 499 23.16 47.00 31.91
CA TYR A 499 23.33 46.58 30.53
C TYR A 499 22.55 47.48 29.58
N SER A 500 23.06 47.65 28.36
CA SER A 500 22.32 48.26 27.27
C SER A 500 21.32 47.24 26.73
N ALA A 501 20.02 47.60 26.73
CA ALA A 501 18.96 46.71 26.26
C ALA A 501 18.89 46.67 24.72
N GLU A 502 20.01 46.27 24.09
CA GLU A 502 20.16 46.09 22.66
C GLU A 502 20.44 44.62 22.39
N PRO A 503 19.43 43.87 21.98
CA PRO A 503 19.57 42.43 21.73
C PRO A 503 20.60 42.17 20.63
N ASP A 504 21.44 41.16 20.84
CA ASP A 504 22.37 40.65 19.81
C ASP A 504 21.97 39.24 19.40
N ASP A 505 21.37 39.14 18.23
CA ASP A 505 20.87 37.87 17.65
C ASP A 505 22.01 36.86 17.38
N ARG A 506 23.26 37.32 17.15
CA ARG A 506 24.41 36.42 16.91
C ARG A 506 24.76 35.59 18.13
N PHE A 507 24.56 36.17 19.33
CA PHE A 507 24.89 35.52 20.58
C PHE A 507 23.66 35.17 21.41
N GLY A 508 22.46 35.51 20.90
CA GLY A 508 21.17 35.26 21.58
C GLY A 508 21.09 35.97 22.94
N THR A 509 21.57 37.22 23.04
CA THR A 509 21.64 37.97 24.27
C THR A 509 20.65 39.14 24.28
N ALA A 510 20.10 39.46 25.46
CA ALA A 510 19.14 40.56 25.66
C ALA A 510 19.80 41.94 25.68
N GLY A 511 21.14 42.00 25.63
CA GLY A 511 21.89 43.23 25.63
C GLY A 511 23.35 43.06 26.06
N ASN A 512 24.10 44.17 26.02
CA ASN A 512 25.51 44.20 26.36
C ASN A 512 25.72 44.76 27.78
N VAL A 513 26.50 44.08 28.62
CA VAL A 513 26.86 44.54 29.97
C VAL A 513 27.77 45.74 29.87
N THR A 514 27.40 46.82 30.54
CA THR A 514 28.20 48.07 30.64
C THR A 514 28.89 48.22 31.97
N GLU A 515 28.32 47.68 33.04
CA GLU A 515 28.88 47.71 34.41
C GLU A 515 28.53 46.38 35.11
N LEU A 516 29.48 45.79 35.82
CA LEU A 516 29.30 44.52 36.54
C LEU A 516 29.94 44.62 37.92
N GLU A 517 29.18 44.30 38.93
CA GLU A 517 29.65 44.14 40.32
C GLU A 517 29.32 42.72 40.78
N THR A 518 30.31 42.04 41.36
CA THR A 518 30.16 40.70 41.93
C THR A 518 30.17 40.77 43.45
N HIS A 519 29.21 40.12 44.10
CA HIS A 519 29.03 40.15 45.57
C HIS A 519 29.17 38.76 46.21
#